data_82e8675c3f3d6e3ca5cde9dcd813d360
#
_entry.id   82e8675c3f3d6e3ca5cde9dcd813d360
#
_cell.length_a   1.000
_cell.length_b   1.000
_cell.length_c   1.000
_cell.angle_alpha   90.00
_cell.angle_beta   90.00
_cell.angle_gamma   90.00
#
_symmetry.space_group_name_H-M   'P 1'
#
loop_
_entity.id
_entity.type
_entity.pdbx_description
1 polymer ?
#
loop_
_entity_poly.entity_id
_entity_poly.type
_entity_poly.pdbx_seq_one_letter_code
_entity_poly.pdbx_strand_id
1 'polypeptide(L)'
;QNPLILKAKAMGLETHVFAWAAGDVGETTADHFYPISIVEKEQILEQCRRIGIDGVCTIASDLAAITVNYVANGLGLCGNTMECTEKSTNKHAMRLAFEAGGDPSPKSILVHSAAELEGAALEYPVIVKPVDRSGSRGITKVEGPAGLAAAIENAKGQGFEKAALVEEFAAGQEYSVECISYQGQHHFLAMTKKFTTGAPGFVETGHIQPAPVQPEQLAAVKQVVFHALDTLGIRNSASHSELKISPAGTIRLIEIGGRMG
;
A
#
# COMPACT_ATOMS: atom_id res chain seq x y z
N GLN A 1 -4.98 -4.25 14.45
CA GLN A 1 -4.66 -5.68 14.61
C GLN A 1 -5.70 -6.42 15.47
N ASN A 2 -6.32 -5.79 16.49
CA ASN A 2 -7.17 -6.48 17.45
C ASN A 2 -8.31 -7.33 16.85
N PRO A 3 -9.07 -6.89 15.82
CA PRO A 3 -10.09 -7.74 15.18
C PRO A 3 -9.50 -9.02 14.57
N LEU A 4 -8.28 -8.96 14.05
CA LEU A 4 -7.57 -10.10 13.48
C LEU A 4 -7.18 -11.11 14.58
N ILE A 5 -6.66 -10.63 15.71
CA ILE A 5 -6.34 -11.46 16.88
C ILE A 5 -7.58 -12.18 17.39
N LEU A 6 -8.68 -11.44 17.61
CA LEU A 6 -9.94 -12.01 18.07
C LEU A 6 -10.49 -13.07 17.11
N LYS A 7 -10.37 -12.82 15.79
CA LYS A 7 -10.80 -13.78 14.77
C LYS A 7 -9.95 -15.04 14.78
N ALA A 8 -8.64 -14.91 14.89
CA ALA A 8 -7.72 -16.06 14.99
C ALA A 8 -8.05 -16.93 16.22
N LYS A 9 -8.25 -16.31 17.39
CA LYS A 9 -8.68 -17.03 18.61
C LYS A 9 -10.04 -17.72 18.44
N ALA A 10 -11.00 -17.07 17.80
CA ALA A 10 -12.31 -17.67 17.51
C ALA A 10 -12.22 -18.86 16.54
N MET A 11 -11.13 -18.96 15.76
CA MET A 11 -10.81 -20.11 14.91
C MET A 11 -10.03 -21.21 15.65
N GLY A 12 -9.75 -21.03 16.94
CA GLY A 12 -8.97 -21.98 17.74
C GLY A 12 -7.46 -21.89 17.50
N LEU A 13 -6.97 -20.78 16.95
CA LEU A 13 -5.55 -20.56 16.70
C LEU A 13 -4.90 -19.88 17.91
N GLU A 14 -3.72 -20.33 18.30
CA GLU A 14 -2.87 -19.66 19.27
C GLU A 14 -2.27 -18.40 18.64
N THR A 15 -2.30 -17.27 19.37
CA THR A 15 -1.95 -15.96 18.83
C THR A 15 -0.70 -15.39 19.48
N HIS A 16 0.29 -15.04 18.64
CA HIS A 16 1.55 -14.41 19.01
C HIS A 16 1.63 -13.02 18.36
N VAL A 17 1.76 -11.96 19.16
CA VAL A 17 1.80 -10.58 18.66
C VAL A 17 3.15 -9.94 18.92
N PHE A 18 3.70 -9.30 17.90
CA PHE A 18 4.94 -8.52 17.95
C PHE A 18 4.64 -7.05 17.72
N ALA A 19 4.95 -6.21 18.68
CA ALA A 19 4.78 -4.76 18.60
C ALA A 19 5.60 -4.06 19.69
N TRP A 20 5.71 -2.74 19.64
CA TRP A 20 6.17 -1.98 20.80
C TRP A 20 5.20 -2.13 21.96
N ALA A 21 5.71 -2.20 23.16
CA ALA A 21 4.91 -2.16 24.39
C ALA A 21 4.42 -0.72 24.62
N ALA A 22 3.22 -0.43 24.14
CA ALA A 22 2.59 0.89 24.19
C ALA A 22 1.31 0.90 25.04
N GLY A 23 0.95 -0.23 25.65
CA GLY A 23 -0.31 -0.42 26.37
C GLY A 23 -1.50 -0.64 25.46
N ASP A 24 -1.25 -1.09 24.22
CA ASP A 24 -2.30 -1.34 23.24
C ASP A 24 -3.11 -2.59 23.59
N VAL A 25 -4.38 -2.60 23.19
CA VAL A 25 -5.31 -3.69 23.44
C VAL A 25 -4.80 -5.06 22.93
N GLY A 26 -3.98 -5.08 21.88
CA GLY A 26 -3.36 -6.29 21.34
C GLY A 26 -2.44 -7.00 22.33
N GLU A 27 -1.82 -6.26 23.26
CA GLU A 27 -0.93 -6.81 24.28
C GLU A 27 -1.64 -7.75 25.26
N THR A 28 -2.91 -7.45 25.54
CA THR A 28 -3.74 -8.23 26.47
C THR A 28 -4.73 -9.18 25.78
N THR A 29 -5.00 -8.96 24.48
CA THR A 29 -5.92 -9.80 23.72
C THR A 29 -5.23 -11.04 23.15
N ALA A 30 -3.96 -10.93 22.76
CA ALA A 30 -3.19 -12.06 22.27
C ALA A 30 -2.91 -13.09 23.39
N ASP A 31 -2.66 -14.34 23.00
CA ASP A 31 -2.22 -15.36 23.96
C ASP A 31 -0.78 -15.09 24.41
N HIS A 32 0.05 -14.59 23.49
CA HIS A 32 1.45 -14.21 23.76
C HIS A 32 1.77 -12.88 23.12
N PHE A 33 2.41 -12.00 23.90
CA PHE A 33 2.91 -10.71 23.43
C PHE A 33 4.43 -10.63 23.54
N TYR A 34 5.07 -10.14 22.49
CA TYR A 34 6.51 -9.95 22.41
C TYR A 34 6.81 -8.47 22.14
N PRO A 35 7.49 -7.75 23.04
CA PRO A 35 7.80 -6.34 22.87
C PRO A 35 8.97 -6.13 21.89
N ILE A 36 8.78 -6.59 20.67
CA ILE A 36 9.74 -6.48 19.56
C ILE A 36 9.12 -5.61 18.49
N SER A 37 9.80 -4.55 18.08
CA SER A 37 9.31 -3.64 17.04
C SER A 37 9.11 -4.38 15.72
N ILE A 38 8.05 -4.03 15.00
CA ILE A 38 7.74 -4.58 13.67
C ILE A 38 8.85 -4.35 12.63
N VAL A 39 9.83 -3.48 12.87
CA VAL A 39 10.99 -3.27 12.00
C VAL A 39 12.17 -4.19 12.31
N GLU A 40 12.17 -4.84 13.47
CA GLU A 40 13.22 -5.76 13.93
C GLU A 40 12.99 -7.17 13.32
N LYS A 41 12.93 -7.23 11.99
CA LYS A 41 12.50 -8.43 11.24
C LYS A 41 13.35 -9.67 11.52
N GLU A 42 14.67 -9.53 11.76
CA GLU A 42 15.58 -10.62 12.10
C GLU A 42 15.26 -11.21 13.48
N GLN A 43 14.99 -10.36 14.47
CA GLN A 43 14.61 -10.79 15.82
C GLN A 43 13.25 -11.49 15.82
N ILE A 44 12.29 -10.95 15.04
CA ILE A 44 10.96 -11.55 14.88
C ILE A 44 11.09 -12.91 14.20
N LEU A 45 11.87 -13.03 13.13
CA LEU A 45 12.10 -14.30 12.45
C LEU A 45 12.68 -15.36 13.40
N GLU A 46 13.69 -15.00 14.19
CA GLU A 46 14.30 -15.92 15.14
C GLU A 46 13.31 -16.35 16.24
N GLN A 47 12.50 -15.42 16.74
CA GLN A 47 11.48 -15.75 17.71
C GLN A 47 10.37 -16.62 17.13
N CYS A 48 9.91 -16.32 15.91
CA CYS A 48 8.94 -17.15 15.19
C CYS A 48 9.45 -18.57 14.93
N ARG A 49 10.76 -18.73 14.65
CA ARG A 49 11.39 -20.03 14.51
C ARG A 49 11.38 -20.84 15.80
N ARG A 50 11.63 -20.18 16.95
CA ARG A 50 11.58 -20.84 18.29
C ARG A 50 10.17 -21.24 18.68
N ILE A 51 9.19 -20.44 18.33
CA ILE A 51 7.76 -20.73 18.57
C ILE A 51 7.31 -21.89 17.66
N GLY A 52 7.80 -21.95 16.42
CA GLY A 52 7.32 -22.89 15.42
C GLY A 52 5.97 -22.50 14.84
N ILE A 53 5.81 -21.23 14.45
CA ILE A 53 4.56 -20.70 13.92
C ILE A 53 4.14 -21.37 12.61
N ASP A 54 2.83 -21.49 12.36
CA ASP A 54 2.23 -22.01 11.13
C ASP A 54 1.87 -20.92 10.10
N GLY A 55 1.80 -19.66 10.53
CA GLY A 55 1.47 -18.54 9.66
C GLY A 55 1.76 -17.18 10.29
N VAL A 56 1.90 -16.16 9.46
CA VAL A 56 2.15 -14.78 9.89
C VAL A 56 1.37 -13.81 9.01
N CYS A 57 0.75 -12.80 9.60
CA CYS A 57 -0.06 -11.82 8.85
C CYS A 57 -0.12 -10.47 9.56
N THR A 58 -0.58 -9.45 8.82
CA THR A 58 -0.86 -8.10 9.35
C THR A 58 -2.02 -7.47 8.59
N ILE A 59 -2.62 -6.41 9.18
CA ILE A 59 -3.57 -5.52 8.52
C ILE A 59 -3.11 -4.06 8.67
N ALA A 60 -3.52 -3.20 7.75
CA ALA A 60 -3.39 -1.75 7.81
C ALA A 60 -1.94 -1.19 7.98
N SER A 61 -0.90 -1.98 7.68
CA SER A 61 0.49 -1.52 7.83
C SER A 61 1.40 -2.08 6.74
N ASP A 62 1.83 -1.23 5.82
CA ASP A 62 2.80 -1.59 4.78
C ASP A 62 4.16 -1.92 5.40
N LEU A 63 4.56 -1.19 6.43
CA LEU A 63 5.80 -1.43 7.16
C LEU A 63 5.82 -2.82 7.81
N ALA A 64 4.70 -3.25 8.41
CA ALA A 64 4.59 -4.59 8.96
C ALA A 64 4.52 -5.67 7.88
N ALA A 65 3.97 -5.38 6.69
CA ALA A 65 3.92 -6.32 5.57
C ALA A 65 5.33 -6.73 5.09
N ILE A 66 6.31 -5.84 5.16
CA ILE A 66 7.71 -6.16 4.88
C ILE A 66 8.21 -7.27 5.81
N THR A 67 7.99 -7.12 7.10
CA THR A 67 8.41 -8.11 8.11
C THR A 67 7.61 -9.40 8.00
N VAL A 68 6.32 -9.34 7.74
CA VAL A 68 5.46 -10.51 7.52
C VAL A 68 6.01 -11.37 6.37
N ASN A 69 6.28 -10.78 5.22
CA ASN A 69 6.82 -11.52 4.08
C ASN A 69 8.25 -12.00 4.32
N TYR A 70 9.08 -11.21 5.02
CA TYR A 70 10.43 -11.63 5.41
C TYR A 70 10.41 -12.89 6.29
N VAL A 71 9.54 -12.92 7.30
CA VAL A 71 9.36 -14.07 8.20
C VAL A 71 8.78 -15.27 7.44
N ALA A 72 7.74 -15.05 6.63
CA ALA A 72 7.14 -16.12 5.83
C ALA A 72 8.16 -16.78 4.90
N ASN A 73 8.96 -15.99 4.17
CA ASN A 73 10.01 -16.53 3.30
C ASN A 73 11.11 -17.26 4.10
N GLY A 74 11.53 -16.70 5.24
CA GLY A 74 12.58 -17.28 6.11
C GLY A 74 12.19 -18.61 6.77
N LEU A 75 10.88 -18.89 6.88
CA LEU A 75 10.33 -20.12 7.46
C LEU A 75 9.65 -21.05 6.43
N GLY A 76 9.60 -20.66 5.15
CA GLY A 76 8.91 -21.44 4.12
C GLY A 76 7.38 -21.46 4.28
N LEU A 77 6.82 -20.42 4.93
CA LEU A 77 5.38 -20.28 5.14
C LEU A 77 4.70 -19.59 3.95
N CYS A 78 3.37 -19.66 3.93
CA CYS A 78 2.57 -18.96 2.93
C CYS A 78 2.75 -17.45 3.04
N GLY A 79 3.13 -16.79 1.94
CA GLY A 79 3.38 -15.36 1.85
C GLY A 79 3.73 -14.96 0.42
N ASN A 80 4.02 -13.69 0.23
CA ASN A 80 4.52 -13.16 -1.04
C ASN A 80 6.05 -13.10 -1.03
N THR A 81 6.67 -13.05 -2.21
CA THR A 81 8.13 -12.92 -2.35
C THR A 81 8.62 -11.55 -1.86
N MET A 82 9.92 -11.42 -1.57
CA MET A 82 10.50 -10.13 -1.22
C MET A 82 10.49 -9.15 -2.42
N GLU A 83 10.55 -9.64 -3.66
CA GLU A 83 10.37 -8.83 -4.86
C GLU A 83 8.94 -8.24 -4.92
N CYS A 84 7.92 -9.06 -4.68
CA CYS A 84 6.54 -8.59 -4.57
C CYS A 84 6.39 -7.56 -3.43
N THR A 85 7.04 -7.80 -2.31
CA THR A 85 7.03 -6.88 -1.16
C THR A 85 7.59 -5.52 -1.54
N GLU A 86 8.74 -5.48 -2.20
CA GLU A 86 9.34 -4.24 -2.71
C GLU A 86 8.39 -3.51 -3.66
N LYS A 87 7.84 -4.19 -4.67
CA LYS A 87 6.90 -3.61 -5.64
C LYS A 87 5.61 -3.09 -4.99
N SER A 88 5.17 -3.65 -3.86
CA SER A 88 3.93 -3.27 -3.16
C SER A 88 4.13 -2.30 -1.99
N THR A 89 5.38 -1.95 -1.64
CA THR A 89 5.70 -1.01 -0.55
C THR A 89 6.53 0.19 -0.98
N ASN A 90 7.26 0.09 -2.09
CA ASN A 90 8.02 1.18 -2.69
C ASN A 90 7.27 1.70 -3.93
N LYS A 91 6.81 2.95 -3.89
CA LYS A 91 5.99 3.55 -4.96
C LYS A 91 6.72 3.67 -6.30
N HIS A 92 8.05 3.84 -6.28
CA HIS A 92 8.82 3.87 -7.52
C HIS A 92 8.91 2.50 -8.18
N ALA A 93 9.26 1.47 -7.40
CA ALA A 93 9.25 0.09 -7.86
C ALA A 93 7.87 -0.34 -8.40
N MET A 94 6.80 0.09 -7.72
CA MET A 94 5.42 -0.12 -8.15
C MET A 94 5.14 0.53 -9.51
N ARG A 95 5.54 1.79 -9.72
CA ARG A 95 5.35 2.49 -11.01
C ARG A 95 6.09 1.81 -12.15
N LEU A 96 7.34 1.40 -11.92
CA LEU A 96 8.12 0.65 -12.92
C LEU A 96 7.45 -0.69 -13.27
N ALA A 97 6.92 -1.40 -12.27
CA ALA A 97 6.19 -2.64 -12.50
C ALA A 97 4.92 -2.40 -13.32
N PHE A 98 4.12 -1.40 -12.98
CA PHE A 98 2.89 -1.05 -13.72
C PHE A 98 3.19 -0.62 -15.15
N GLU A 99 4.23 0.17 -15.39
CA GLU A 99 4.65 0.57 -16.74
C GLU A 99 5.04 -0.67 -17.56
N ALA A 100 5.86 -1.55 -17.01
CA ALA A 100 6.29 -2.77 -17.67
C ALA A 100 5.12 -3.75 -17.93
N GLY A 101 4.14 -3.82 -17.02
CA GLY A 101 2.93 -4.64 -17.14
C GLY A 101 1.84 -4.04 -18.04
N GLY A 102 1.96 -2.75 -18.40
CA GLY A 102 0.92 -2.04 -19.15
C GLY A 102 -0.29 -1.65 -18.28
N ASP A 103 -0.14 -1.61 -16.95
CA ASP A 103 -1.20 -1.21 -16.04
C ASP A 103 -1.46 0.30 -16.10
N PRO A 104 -2.73 0.75 -16.03
CA PRO A 104 -3.07 2.16 -16.16
C PRO A 104 -2.73 2.93 -14.87
N SER A 105 -1.51 3.47 -14.79
CA SER A 105 -1.04 4.30 -13.67
C SER A 105 -0.53 5.65 -14.15
N PRO A 106 -0.42 6.67 -13.26
CA PRO A 106 0.24 7.92 -13.59
C PRO A 106 1.70 7.69 -13.98
N LYS A 107 2.19 8.39 -15.00
CA LYS A 107 3.63 8.46 -15.28
C LYS A 107 4.34 9.14 -14.12
N SER A 108 5.55 8.69 -13.80
CA SER A 108 6.30 9.20 -12.67
C SER A 108 7.79 9.33 -12.99
N ILE A 109 8.43 10.26 -12.30
CA ILE A 109 9.88 10.46 -12.32
C ILE A 109 10.38 10.41 -10.88
N LEU A 110 11.37 9.56 -10.62
CA LEU A 110 12.07 9.53 -9.33
C LEU A 110 13.14 10.63 -9.35
N VAL A 111 13.19 11.45 -8.30
CA VAL A 111 14.14 12.54 -8.18
C VAL A 111 14.70 12.68 -6.77
N HIS A 112 15.92 13.16 -6.66
CA HIS A 112 16.58 13.57 -5.41
C HIS A 112 16.66 15.09 -5.29
N SER A 113 16.49 15.81 -6.40
CA SER A 113 16.48 17.28 -6.45
C SER A 113 15.64 17.79 -7.62
N ALA A 114 15.20 19.05 -7.56
CA ALA A 114 14.48 19.69 -8.65
C ALA A 114 15.34 19.88 -9.91
N ALA A 115 16.67 19.94 -9.77
CA ALA A 115 17.59 20.10 -10.91
C ALA A 115 17.53 18.90 -11.87
N GLU A 116 17.19 17.70 -11.37
CA GLU A 116 17.04 16.50 -12.20
C GLU A 116 15.85 16.57 -13.17
N LEU A 117 14.97 17.54 -12.97
CA LEU A 117 13.81 17.79 -13.85
C LEU A 117 14.06 18.92 -14.87
N GLU A 118 15.25 19.49 -14.92
CA GLU A 118 15.59 20.50 -15.94
C GLU A 118 15.46 19.90 -17.34
N GLY A 119 14.62 20.52 -18.17
CA GLY A 119 14.30 20.01 -19.51
C GLY A 119 13.23 18.92 -19.58
N ALA A 120 12.74 18.42 -18.45
CA ALA A 120 11.61 17.48 -18.43
C ALA A 120 10.30 18.19 -18.80
N ALA A 121 9.54 17.62 -19.72
CA ALA A 121 8.20 18.11 -20.09
C ALA A 121 7.18 17.66 -19.04
N LEU A 122 7.00 18.46 -17.97
CA LEU A 122 5.99 18.20 -16.94
C LEU A 122 4.66 18.87 -17.32
N GLU A 123 3.60 18.08 -17.34
CA GLU A 123 2.23 18.58 -17.48
C GLU A 123 1.64 18.86 -16.10
N TYR A 124 1.47 20.13 -15.75
CA TYR A 124 0.91 20.52 -14.47
C TYR A 124 -0.65 20.46 -14.47
N PRO A 125 -1.30 20.17 -13.32
CA PRO A 125 -0.67 19.94 -12.02
C PRO A 125 0.02 18.58 -11.94
N VAL A 126 1.04 18.48 -11.07
CA VAL A 126 1.69 17.22 -10.71
C VAL A 126 1.52 16.90 -9.24
N ILE A 127 1.68 15.62 -8.87
CA ILE A 127 1.78 15.17 -7.47
C ILE A 127 3.24 14.91 -7.14
N VAL A 128 3.71 15.47 -6.04
CA VAL A 128 5.01 15.15 -5.45
C VAL A 128 4.79 14.42 -4.14
N LYS A 129 5.41 13.25 -3.96
CA LYS A 129 5.23 12.40 -2.78
C LYS A 129 6.48 11.58 -2.44
N PRO A 130 6.65 11.15 -1.15
CA PRO A 130 7.67 10.17 -0.78
C PRO A 130 7.46 8.84 -1.49
N VAL A 131 8.54 8.06 -1.65
CA VAL A 131 8.47 6.72 -2.27
C VAL A 131 7.94 5.65 -1.30
N ASP A 132 8.10 5.85 0.01
CA ASP A 132 7.99 4.82 1.04
C ASP A 132 7.13 5.21 2.26
N ARG A 133 6.19 6.14 2.08
CA ARG A 133 5.27 6.57 3.15
C ARG A 133 3.82 6.30 2.79
N SER A 134 3.02 5.98 3.79
CA SER A 134 1.58 5.79 3.73
C SER A 134 0.84 6.92 4.47
N GLY A 135 -0.50 7.00 4.31
CA GLY A 135 -1.35 7.95 5.03
C GLY A 135 -1.18 9.39 4.56
N SER A 136 -1.05 9.62 3.27
CA SER A 136 -0.95 10.95 2.61
C SER A 136 0.16 11.88 3.14
N ARG A 137 1.15 11.34 3.88
CA ARG A 137 2.24 12.14 4.45
C ARG A 137 3.20 12.61 3.36
N GLY A 138 3.49 13.91 3.35
CA GLY A 138 4.44 14.49 2.39
C GLY A 138 3.93 14.59 0.96
N ILE A 139 2.64 14.37 0.71
CA ILE A 139 2.03 14.54 -0.60
C ILE A 139 1.75 16.03 -0.83
N THR A 140 2.17 16.54 -1.98
CA THR A 140 1.90 17.92 -2.41
C THR A 140 1.40 17.91 -3.84
N LYS A 141 0.23 18.55 -4.09
CA LYS A 141 -0.19 18.91 -5.44
C LYS A 141 0.48 20.22 -5.85
N VAL A 142 1.18 20.22 -6.94
CA VAL A 142 1.97 21.35 -7.45
C VAL A 142 1.33 21.84 -8.74
N GLU A 143 0.85 23.09 -8.72
CA GLU A 143 0.11 23.69 -9.85
C GLU A 143 1.02 24.30 -10.92
N GLY A 144 2.30 24.43 -10.65
CA GLY A 144 3.28 25.02 -11.58
C GLY A 144 4.72 24.95 -11.07
N PRO A 145 5.72 25.32 -11.88
CA PRO A 145 7.13 25.12 -11.59
C PRO A 145 7.62 25.74 -10.26
N ALA A 146 7.05 26.87 -9.86
CA ALA A 146 7.50 27.64 -8.69
C ALA A 146 7.41 26.87 -7.36
N GLY A 147 6.47 25.90 -7.23
CA GLY A 147 6.29 25.09 -6.02
C GLY A 147 7.11 23.79 -6.00
N LEU A 148 7.71 23.40 -7.11
CA LEU A 148 8.24 22.05 -7.31
C LEU A 148 9.40 21.72 -6.37
N ALA A 149 10.39 22.61 -6.25
CA ALA A 149 11.56 22.38 -5.39
C ALA A 149 11.17 22.22 -3.91
N ALA A 150 10.26 23.07 -3.42
CA ALA A 150 9.79 22.98 -2.03
C ALA A 150 9.01 21.69 -1.77
N ALA A 151 8.19 21.24 -2.74
CA ALA A 151 7.45 19.99 -2.64
C ALA A 151 8.37 18.76 -2.61
N ILE A 152 9.42 18.75 -3.43
CA ILE A 152 10.43 17.68 -3.44
C ILE A 152 11.14 17.60 -2.09
N GLU A 153 11.60 18.72 -1.54
CA GLU A 153 12.29 18.73 -0.23
C GLU A 153 11.33 18.30 0.90
N ASN A 154 10.05 18.71 0.85
CA ASN A 154 9.05 18.23 1.80
C ASN A 154 8.87 16.70 1.72
N ALA A 155 8.69 16.15 0.53
CA ALA A 155 8.55 14.71 0.32
C ALA A 155 9.76 13.92 0.84
N LYS A 156 10.97 14.34 0.49
CA LYS A 156 12.24 13.78 0.99
C LYS A 156 12.34 13.86 2.52
N GLY A 157 11.89 14.96 3.11
CA GLY A 157 11.89 15.15 4.56
C GLY A 157 11.00 14.13 5.29
N GLN A 158 9.90 13.72 4.67
CA GLN A 158 8.94 12.76 5.24
C GLN A 158 9.29 11.29 4.94
N GLY A 159 9.98 10.99 3.82
CA GLY A 159 10.37 9.63 3.43
C GLY A 159 11.53 9.07 4.27
N PHE A 160 11.62 7.73 4.35
CA PHE A 160 12.80 7.04 4.85
C PHE A 160 13.91 7.08 3.80
N GLU A 161 13.60 6.73 2.55
CA GLU A 161 14.43 7.04 1.40
C GLU A 161 14.37 8.55 1.13
N LYS A 162 15.51 9.16 0.92
CA LYS A 162 15.61 10.61 0.69
C LYS A 162 15.40 10.96 -0.79
N ALA A 163 14.36 10.38 -1.38
CA ALA A 163 13.92 10.57 -2.75
C ALA A 163 12.43 10.96 -2.80
N ALA A 164 12.01 11.55 -3.89
CA ALA A 164 10.62 11.91 -4.15
C ALA A 164 10.17 11.38 -5.52
N LEU A 165 8.89 11.04 -5.64
CA LEU A 165 8.22 10.82 -6.92
C LEU A 165 7.51 12.10 -7.35
N VAL A 166 7.72 12.50 -8.60
CA VAL A 166 6.92 13.51 -9.30
C VAL A 166 6.04 12.78 -10.30
N GLU A 167 4.73 12.86 -10.15
CA GLU A 167 3.76 12.08 -10.92
C GLU A 167 2.73 12.96 -11.63
N GLU A 168 2.19 12.49 -12.74
CA GLU A 168 0.99 13.05 -13.36
C GLU A 168 -0.15 13.10 -12.33
N PHE A 169 -0.91 14.19 -12.32
CA PHE A 169 -2.09 14.28 -11.49
C PHE A 169 -3.24 13.44 -12.06
N ALA A 170 -3.59 12.36 -11.40
CA ALA A 170 -4.77 11.57 -11.74
C ALA A 170 -6.04 12.29 -11.23
N ALA A 171 -6.81 12.85 -12.16
CA ALA A 171 -8.11 13.43 -11.85
C ALA A 171 -9.19 12.37 -11.70
N GLY A 172 -10.21 12.65 -10.90
CA GLY A 172 -11.38 11.79 -10.76
C GLY A 172 -11.74 11.46 -9.31
N GLN A 173 -12.82 10.69 -9.15
CA GLN A 173 -13.29 10.18 -7.87
C GLN A 173 -12.35 9.05 -7.40
N GLU A 174 -11.99 9.09 -6.14
CA GLU A 174 -11.13 8.09 -5.52
C GLU A 174 -11.92 6.92 -4.96
N TYR A 175 -11.38 5.71 -5.16
CA TYR A 175 -11.92 4.46 -4.68
C TYR A 175 -10.81 3.58 -4.13
N SER A 176 -11.17 2.66 -3.23
CA SER A 176 -10.34 1.53 -2.89
C SER A 176 -11.03 0.21 -3.21
N VAL A 177 -10.23 -0.81 -3.50
CA VAL A 177 -10.68 -2.18 -3.76
C VAL A 177 -9.93 -3.12 -2.84
N GLU A 178 -10.69 -3.90 -2.07
CA GLU A 178 -10.15 -4.95 -1.23
C GLU A 178 -10.26 -6.29 -1.96
N CYS A 179 -9.15 -7.02 -2.02
CA CYS A 179 -9.11 -8.38 -2.54
C CYS A 179 -8.40 -9.31 -1.54
N ILE A 180 -8.58 -10.61 -1.73
CA ILE A 180 -7.74 -11.64 -1.14
C ILE A 180 -7.20 -12.53 -2.25
N SER A 181 -5.92 -12.82 -2.22
CA SER A 181 -5.24 -13.69 -3.17
C SER A 181 -4.75 -14.94 -2.48
N TYR A 182 -4.98 -16.09 -3.11
CA TYR A 182 -4.45 -17.37 -2.66
C TYR A 182 -3.93 -18.16 -3.86
N GLN A 183 -2.68 -18.54 -3.82
CA GLN A 183 -1.99 -19.23 -4.91
C GLN A 183 -2.10 -18.52 -6.28
N GLY A 184 -2.19 -17.18 -6.27
CA GLY A 184 -2.34 -16.37 -7.47
C GLY A 184 -3.78 -16.27 -7.99
N GLN A 185 -4.76 -16.84 -7.31
CA GLN A 185 -6.17 -16.58 -7.61
C GLN A 185 -6.67 -15.40 -6.78
N HIS A 186 -7.21 -14.39 -7.46
CA HIS A 186 -7.68 -13.16 -6.83
C HIS A 186 -9.19 -13.21 -6.61
N HIS A 187 -9.61 -12.90 -5.38
CA HIS A 187 -11.01 -12.83 -5.00
C HIS A 187 -11.36 -11.41 -4.59
N PHE A 188 -12.27 -10.79 -5.32
CA PHE A 188 -12.81 -9.47 -4.97
C PHE A 188 -13.65 -9.56 -3.71
N LEU A 189 -13.41 -8.68 -2.75
CA LEU A 189 -14.17 -8.59 -1.51
C LEU A 189 -15.10 -7.38 -1.50
N ALA A 190 -14.57 -6.18 -1.76
CA ALA A 190 -15.33 -4.95 -1.69
C ALA A 190 -14.70 -3.85 -2.55
N MET A 191 -15.53 -2.88 -2.94
CA MET A 191 -15.10 -1.59 -3.48
C MET A 191 -15.70 -0.48 -2.65
N THR A 192 -14.89 0.47 -2.25
CA THR A 192 -15.25 1.60 -1.40
C THR A 192 -15.06 2.91 -2.16
N LYS A 193 -16.05 3.78 -2.14
CA LYS A 193 -15.91 5.18 -2.59
C LYS A 193 -15.32 5.98 -1.44
N LYS A 194 -14.22 6.72 -1.72
CA LYS A 194 -13.53 7.56 -0.72
C LYS A 194 -13.88 9.03 -0.94
N PHE A 195 -14.07 9.73 0.16
CA PHE A 195 -14.21 11.19 0.17
C PHE A 195 -13.00 11.80 0.85
N THR A 196 -12.39 12.79 0.22
CA THR A 196 -11.22 13.47 0.75
C THR A 196 -11.41 14.98 0.70
N THR A 197 -10.64 15.71 1.50
CA THR A 197 -10.60 17.19 1.44
C THR A 197 -10.02 17.71 0.12
N GLY A 198 -9.36 16.84 -0.66
CA GLY A 198 -8.51 17.28 -1.76
C GLY A 198 -7.24 17.98 -1.26
N ALA A 199 -6.53 18.65 -2.20
CA ALA A 199 -5.35 19.43 -1.84
C ALA A 199 -5.70 20.57 -0.86
N PRO A 200 -4.80 20.93 0.06
CA PRO A 200 -3.43 20.43 0.20
C PRO A 200 -3.30 19.16 1.04
N GLY A 201 -4.30 18.76 1.82
CA GLY A 201 -4.14 17.75 2.87
C GLY A 201 -4.46 16.33 2.42
N PHE A 202 -5.32 16.13 1.41
CA PHE A 202 -5.82 14.82 0.97
C PHE A 202 -6.35 13.94 2.13
N VAL A 203 -6.92 14.59 3.17
CA VAL A 203 -7.44 13.90 4.35
C VAL A 203 -8.75 13.20 3.99
N GLU A 204 -8.86 11.93 4.35
CA GLU A 204 -10.09 11.16 4.18
C GLU A 204 -11.18 11.68 5.13
N THR A 205 -12.35 11.96 4.60
CA THR A 205 -13.49 12.54 5.35
C THR A 205 -14.68 11.59 5.42
N GLY A 206 -14.68 10.52 4.65
CA GLY A 206 -15.76 9.53 4.68
C GLY A 206 -15.62 8.45 3.62
N HIS A 207 -16.35 7.37 3.82
CA HIS A 207 -16.37 6.20 2.95
C HIS A 207 -17.81 5.75 2.70
N ILE A 208 -18.09 5.23 1.50
CA ILE A 208 -19.32 4.50 1.18
C ILE A 208 -18.94 3.12 0.64
N GLN A 209 -19.40 2.08 1.31
CA GLN A 209 -19.22 0.68 0.91
C GLN A 209 -20.58 -0.05 1.00
N PRO A 210 -20.99 -0.76 -0.05
CA PRO A 210 -20.33 -0.87 -1.37
C PRO A 210 -20.35 0.46 -2.13
N ALA A 211 -19.35 0.69 -2.97
CA ALA A 211 -19.29 1.88 -3.83
C ALA A 211 -20.46 1.89 -4.82
N PRO A 212 -21.15 3.03 -4.99
CA PRO A 212 -22.27 3.15 -5.92
C PRO A 212 -21.76 3.33 -7.36
N VAL A 213 -21.31 2.26 -7.97
CA VAL A 213 -20.82 2.22 -9.37
C VAL A 213 -21.69 1.27 -10.20
N GLN A 214 -21.71 1.48 -11.52
CA GLN A 214 -22.43 0.60 -12.43
C GLN A 214 -21.73 -0.77 -12.56
N PRO A 215 -22.47 -1.86 -12.82
CA PRO A 215 -21.89 -3.20 -12.93
C PRO A 215 -20.74 -3.30 -13.92
N GLU A 216 -20.84 -2.62 -15.07
CA GLU A 216 -19.83 -2.60 -16.13
C GLU A 216 -18.55 -1.92 -15.64
N GLN A 217 -18.68 -0.83 -14.90
CA GLN A 217 -17.53 -0.13 -14.30
C GLN A 217 -16.86 -0.99 -13.22
N LEU A 218 -17.67 -1.66 -12.39
CA LEU A 218 -17.12 -2.60 -11.40
C LEU A 218 -16.38 -3.76 -12.06
N ALA A 219 -16.90 -4.29 -13.17
CA ALA A 219 -16.23 -5.34 -13.94
C ALA A 219 -14.88 -4.87 -14.50
N ALA A 220 -14.85 -3.67 -15.09
CA ALA A 220 -13.61 -3.07 -15.60
C ALA A 220 -12.59 -2.83 -14.47
N VAL A 221 -13.02 -2.33 -13.31
CA VAL A 221 -12.15 -2.15 -12.13
C VAL A 221 -11.57 -3.47 -11.68
N LYS A 222 -12.38 -4.54 -11.59
CA LYS A 222 -11.87 -5.87 -11.20
C LYS A 222 -10.79 -6.38 -12.15
N GLN A 223 -11.00 -6.23 -13.47
CA GLN A 223 -10.00 -6.64 -14.47
C GLN A 223 -8.68 -5.90 -14.28
N VAL A 224 -8.74 -4.56 -14.15
CA VAL A 224 -7.55 -3.73 -13.94
C VAL A 224 -6.83 -4.10 -12.64
N VAL A 225 -7.58 -4.23 -11.54
CA VAL A 225 -6.98 -4.57 -10.24
C VAL A 225 -6.36 -5.96 -10.26
N PHE A 226 -7.04 -6.98 -10.77
CA PHE A 226 -6.52 -8.34 -10.82
C PHE A 226 -5.25 -8.43 -11.67
N HIS A 227 -5.23 -7.77 -12.84
CA HIS A 227 -4.03 -7.69 -13.67
C HIS A 227 -2.86 -7.02 -12.91
N ALA A 228 -3.13 -5.92 -12.22
CA ALA A 228 -2.12 -5.22 -11.44
C ALA A 228 -1.61 -6.05 -10.24
N LEU A 229 -2.46 -6.87 -9.61
CA LEU A 229 -2.03 -7.81 -8.57
C LEU A 229 -1.07 -8.87 -9.13
N ASP A 230 -1.35 -9.39 -10.34
CA ASP A 230 -0.44 -10.29 -11.06
C ASP A 230 0.89 -9.61 -11.41
N THR A 231 0.85 -8.37 -11.92
CA THR A 231 2.03 -7.55 -12.24
C THR A 231 2.95 -7.34 -11.04
N LEU A 232 2.38 -7.08 -9.87
CA LEU A 232 3.14 -6.94 -8.62
C LEU A 232 3.59 -8.28 -8.04
N GLY A 233 3.02 -9.39 -8.50
CA GLY A 233 3.29 -10.73 -7.97
C GLY A 233 2.59 -11.03 -6.65
N ILE A 234 1.46 -10.38 -6.35
CA ILE A 234 0.67 -10.65 -5.14
C ILE A 234 -0.07 -11.98 -5.33
N ARG A 235 0.34 -13.00 -4.59
CA ARG A 235 -0.18 -14.37 -4.71
C ARG A 235 -0.85 -14.90 -3.46
N ASN A 236 -0.42 -14.46 -2.27
CA ASN A 236 -0.84 -15.04 -0.99
C ASN A 236 -0.97 -13.95 0.09
N SER A 237 -1.91 -13.02 -0.08
CA SER A 237 -2.26 -12.02 0.93
C SER A 237 -3.59 -11.36 0.62
N ALA A 238 -4.11 -10.59 1.58
CA ALA A 238 -5.05 -9.53 1.27
C ALA A 238 -4.33 -8.42 0.47
N SER A 239 -5.11 -7.60 -0.24
CA SER A 239 -4.60 -6.41 -0.92
C SER A 239 -5.59 -5.25 -0.81
N HIS A 240 -5.03 -4.05 -0.73
CA HIS A 240 -5.74 -2.77 -0.74
C HIS A 240 -5.27 -1.99 -1.96
N SER A 241 -6.14 -1.81 -2.94
CA SER A 241 -5.82 -1.12 -4.20
C SER A 241 -6.53 0.22 -4.24
N GLU A 242 -5.77 1.31 -4.29
CA GLU A 242 -6.30 2.66 -4.48
C GLU A 242 -6.29 3.04 -5.96
N LEU A 243 -7.40 3.60 -6.43
CA LEU A 243 -7.56 4.02 -7.82
C LEU A 243 -8.43 5.26 -7.94
N LYS A 244 -8.30 5.94 -9.07
CA LYS A 244 -9.21 7.03 -9.45
C LYS A 244 -9.94 6.70 -10.74
N ILE A 245 -11.20 7.11 -10.81
CA ILE A 245 -12.02 7.00 -12.00
C ILE A 245 -12.42 8.41 -12.42
N SER A 246 -11.98 8.80 -13.62
CA SER A 246 -12.33 10.09 -14.20
C SER A 246 -13.82 10.16 -14.59
N PRO A 247 -14.40 11.36 -14.84
CA PRO A 247 -15.75 11.47 -15.35
C PRO A 247 -15.97 10.77 -16.70
N ALA A 248 -14.90 10.56 -17.47
CA ALA A 248 -14.94 9.80 -18.74
C ALA A 248 -14.83 8.27 -18.52
N GLY A 249 -14.76 7.79 -17.27
CA GLY A 249 -14.66 6.37 -16.96
C GLY A 249 -13.22 5.80 -16.99
N THR A 250 -12.20 6.64 -17.23
CA THR A 250 -10.80 6.20 -17.25
C THR A 250 -10.34 5.83 -15.84
N ILE A 251 -9.83 4.62 -15.67
CA ILE A 251 -9.27 4.10 -14.42
C ILE A 251 -7.77 4.42 -14.37
N ARG A 252 -7.28 4.89 -13.22
CA ARG A 252 -5.86 5.09 -12.92
C ARG A 252 -5.53 4.50 -11.56
N LEU A 253 -4.63 3.54 -11.51
CA LEU A 253 -4.12 2.95 -10.26
C LEU A 253 -3.21 3.94 -9.55
N ILE A 254 -3.47 4.17 -8.27
CA ILE A 254 -2.69 5.10 -7.44
C ILE A 254 -1.67 4.34 -6.59
N GLU A 255 -2.12 3.29 -5.91
CA GLU A 255 -1.27 2.49 -5.02
C GLU A 255 -1.90 1.12 -4.78
N ILE A 256 -1.09 0.08 -4.59
CA ILE A 256 -1.54 -1.24 -4.13
C ILE A 256 -0.64 -1.71 -2.99
N GLY A 257 -1.23 -1.87 -1.82
CA GLY A 257 -0.57 -2.51 -0.67
C GLY A 257 -0.90 -4.00 -0.60
N GLY A 258 0.11 -4.84 -0.35
CA GLY A 258 -0.04 -6.29 -0.17
C GLY A 258 -0.61 -6.68 1.20
N ARG A 259 -1.60 -5.93 1.68
CA ARG A 259 -2.29 -6.11 2.97
C ARG A 259 -3.69 -5.50 2.88
N MET A 260 -4.59 -5.84 3.81
CA MET A 260 -5.90 -5.20 3.93
C MET A 260 -5.74 -3.72 4.36
N GLY A 261 -6.60 -2.85 3.85
CA GLY A 261 -6.69 -1.44 4.24
C GLY A 261 -7.23 -1.23 5.66
#